data_fbea52508317953a56e5f1ed890103b4
#
_entry.id   fbea52508317953a56e5f1ed890103b4
#
_cell.length_a   1.000
_cell.length_b   1.000
_cell.length_c   1.000
_cell.angle_alpha   90.00
_cell.angle_beta   90.00
_cell.angle_gamma   90.00
#
_symmetry.space_group_name_H-M   'P 1'
#
loop_
_entity.id
_entity.type
_entity.pdbx_description
1 polymer ?
#
loop_
_entity_poly.entity_id
_entity_poly.type
_entity_poly.pdbx_seq_one_letter_code
_entity_poly.pdbx_strand_id
1 'polypeptide(L)'
;MPGYTKDYKGYPYDPEAAKALLAKAGLENGFDTELYVMNTDPNPRIAQAIQQDLAKIGIKASIRSLAQANVIAAGGEKDQAPMIWSGGMAWIADFPDPSNFYGPILGCAGAVKGGWNWSWYCNKELDAMATKADSITDPAKLDQRLKLWSDIYMAIMKDAPWVPVFNELRYTMKSKRTGGADALYVDPVSIPVNYDNVYVTDVQN
;
A
#
# COMPACT_ATOMS: atom_id res chain seq x y z
N MET A 1 -9.16 -6.74 -7.62
CA MET A 1 -9.23 -7.43 -6.32
C MET A 1 -10.69 -7.59 -5.93
N PRO A 2 -11.15 -8.78 -5.54
CA PRO A 2 -12.49 -8.97 -5.01
C PRO A 2 -12.76 -8.03 -3.83
N GLY A 3 -14.02 -7.60 -3.64
CA GLY A 3 -14.39 -6.65 -2.58
C GLY A 3 -13.98 -5.19 -2.81
N TYR A 4 -13.38 -4.85 -3.97
CA TYR A 4 -13.12 -3.47 -4.32
C TYR A 4 -14.41 -2.66 -4.45
N THR A 5 -14.42 -1.47 -3.86
CA THR A 5 -15.54 -0.53 -4.00
C THR A 5 -15.09 0.76 -4.70
N LYS A 6 -16.00 1.33 -5.51
CA LYS A 6 -15.82 2.65 -6.14
C LYS A 6 -16.33 3.79 -5.24
N ASP A 7 -16.90 3.47 -4.09
CA ASP A 7 -17.53 4.45 -3.20
C ASP A 7 -16.50 5.29 -2.44
N TYR A 8 -15.29 4.77 -2.26
CA TYR A 8 -14.21 5.52 -1.66
C TYR A 8 -13.66 6.57 -2.62
N LYS A 9 -13.73 7.84 -2.22
CA LYS A 9 -13.28 8.99 -3.03
C LYS A 9 -11.86 9.47 -2.68
N GLY A 10 -11.24 8.89 -1.67
CA GLY A 10 -9.98 9.40 -1.11
C GLY A 10 -10.17 10.65 -0.26
N TYR A 11 -9.09 11.09 0.35
CA TYR A 11 -9.04 12.39 1.01
C TYR A 11 -8.59 13.44 -0.01
N PRO A 12 -9.29 14.61 -0.09
CA PRO A 12 -8.84 15.70 -0.94
C PRO A 12 -7.55 16.32 -0.37
N TYR A 13 -6.76 16.96 -1.23
CA TYR A 13 -5.68 17.80 -0.78
C TYR A 13 -6.28 19.07 -0.14
N ASP A 14 -6.28 19.13 1.17
CA ASP A 14 -6.87 20.23 1.95
C ASP A 14 -5.99 20.55 3.18
N PRO A 15 -4.99 21.44 3.02
CA PRO A 15 -4.11 21.82 4.13
C PRO A 15 -4.86 22.50 5.29
N GLU A 16 -5.94 23.22 5.02
CA GLU A 16 -6.69 23.90 6.09
C GLU A 16 -7.50 22.91 6.92
N ALA A 17 -8.14 21.92 6.30
CA ALA A 17 -8.75 20.81 7.01
C ALA A 17 -7.72 20.01 7.82
N ALA A 18 -6.51 19.79 7.27
CA ALA A 18 -5.42 19.12 7.98
C ALA A 18 -4.96 19.90 9.21
N LYS A 19 -4.78 21.22 9.12
CA LYS A 19 -4.47 22.09 10.27
C LYS A 19 -5.55 22.02 11.34
N ALA A 20 -6.84 22.03 10.93
CA ALA A 20 -7.95 21.91 11.86
C ALA A 20 -7.94 20.56 12.61
N LEU A 21 -7.52 19.46 11.95
CA LEU A 21 -7.36 18.16 12.59
C LEU A 21 -6.18 18.15 13.56
N LEU A 22 -5.06 18.76 13.19
CA LEU A 22 -3.89 18.92 14.08
C LEU A 22 -4.28 19.72 15.33
N ALA A 23 -5.00 20.80 15.18
CA ALA A 23 -5.50 21.59 16.33
C ALA A 23 -6.42 20.77 17.26
N LYS A 24 -7.33 19.96 16.68
CA LYS A 24 -8.16 19.04 17.49
C LYS A 24 -7.34 17.99 18.25
N ALA A 25 -6.18 17.61 17.71
CA ALA A 25 -5.25 16.69 18.35
C ALA A 25 -4.30 17.37 19.37
N GLY A 26 -4.41 18.69 19.57
CA GLY A 26 -3.49 19.47 20.42
C GLY A 26 -2.10 19.70 19.80
N LEU A 27 -2.03 19.64 18.47
CA LEU A 27 -0.80 19.76 17.67
C LEU A 27 -0.85 20.96 16.71
N GLU A 28 -1.54 22.03 17.10
CA GLU A 28 -1.74 23.23 16.28
C GLU A 28 -0.44 23.94 15.89
N ASN A 29 0.63 23.73 16.66
CA ASN A 29 1.98 24.27 16.36
C ASN A 29 2.82 23.34 15.47
N GLY A 30 2.23 22.21 15.01
CA GLY A 30 2.95 21.18 14.30
C GLY A 30 3.89 20.38 15.19
N PHE A 31 4.77 19.59 14.58
CA PHE A 31 5.77 18.79 15.28
C PHE A 31 6.91 18.38 14.34
N ASP A 32 8.02 17.93 14.93
CA ASP A 32 9.13 17.37 14.18
C ASP A 32 8.99 15.86 14.06
N THR A 33 9.31 15.29 12.89
CA THR A 33 9.24 13.85 12.61
C THR A 33 10.31 13.41 11.60
N GLU A 34 10.37 12.12 11.31
CA GLU A 34 11.24 11.56 10.29
C GLU A 34 10.43 10.84 9.22
N LEU A 35 10.82 11.00 7.95
CA LEU A 35 10.27 10.30 6.81
C LEU A 35 11.31 9.36 6.21
N TYR A 36 11.12 8.07 6.41
CA TYR A 36 11.98 7.02 5.88
C TYR A 36 11.63 6.72 4.43
N VAL A 37 12.65 6.58 3.60
CA VAL A 37 12.51 6.39 2.15
C VAL A 37 13.66 5.59 1.60
N MET A 38 13.41 4.79 0.56
CA MET A 38 14.50 4.17 -0.21
C MET A 38 15.35 5.23 -0.93
N ASN A 39 16.67 4.98 -0.98
CA ASN A 39 17.62 5.86 -1.65
C ASN A 39 17.67 5.70 -3.19
N THR A 40 16.80 4.88 -3.76
CA THR A 40 16.68 4.67 -5.21
C THR A 40 15.65 5.62 -5.82
N ASP A 41 16.00 6.22 -6.96
CA ASP A 41 15.10 7.09 -7.72
C ASP A 41 13.83 6.33 -8.16
N PRO A 42 12.62 6.93 -8.10
CA PRO A 42 12.31 8.35 -7.81
C PRO A 42 12.01 8.66 -6.32
N ASN A 43 12.20 7.70 -5.39
CA ASN A 43 11.72 7.79 -4.02
C ASN A 43 12.20 9.04 -3.24
N PRO A 44 13.49 9.44 -3.31
CA PRO A 44 13.93 10.64 -2.60
C PRO A 44 13.22 11.93 -3.08
N ARG A 45 12.91 12.02 -4.37
CA ARG A 45 12.17 13.18 -4.93
C ARG A 45 10.72 13.20 -4.48
N ILE A 46 10.09 12.04 -4.37
CA ILE A 46 8.73 11.91 -3.83
C ILE A 46 8.72 12.32 -2.36
N ALA A 47 9.69 11.85 -1.57
CA ALA A 47 9.81 12.23 -0.17
C ALA A 47 9.98 13.75 0.02
N GLN A 48 10.73 14.42 -0.87
CA GLN A 48 10.85 15.88 -0.85
C GLN A 48 9.51 16.57 -1.11
N ALA A 49 8.70 16.07 -2.03
CA ALA A 49 7.37 16.61 -2.28
C ALA A 49 6.45 16.45 -1.05
N ILE A 50 6.47 15.26 -0.44
CA ILE A 50 5.72 14.99 0.80
C ILE A 50 6.20 15.91 1.93
N GLN A 51 7.50 16.06 2.11
CA GLN A 51 8.10 16.97 3.10
C GLN A 51 7.60 18.42 2.92
N GLN A 52 7.55 18.90 1.68
CA GLN A 52 7.07 20.24 1.37
C GLN A 52 5.57 20.42 1.69
N ASP A 53 4.75 19.41 1.42
CA ASP A 53 3.34 19.47 1.76
C ASP A 53 3.10 19.40 3.27
N LEU A 54 3.83 18.57 3.99
CA LEU A 54 3.78 18.50 5.46
C LEU A 54 4.22 19.82 6.11
N ALA A 55 5.23 20.49 5.55
CA ALA A 55 5.69 21.80 6.05
C ALA A 55 4.60 22.88 5.99
N LYS A 56 3.67 22.83 5.03
CA LYS A 56 2.54 23.78 4.90
C LYS A 56 1.58 23.71 6.09
N ILE A 57 1.55 22.58 6.78
CA ILE A 57 0.71 22.36 7.97
C ILE A 57 1.51 22.32 9.27
N GLY A 58 2.77 22.78 9.25
CA GLY A 58 3.63 22.89 10.43
C GLY A 58 4.40 21.62 10.80
N ILE A 59 4.28 20.53 10.04
CA ILE A 59 5.02 19.29 10.31
C ILE A 59 6.41 19.38 9.64
N LYS A 60 7.47 19.26 10.43
CA LYS A 60 8.86 19.28 9.98
C LYS A 60 9.39 17.86 9.85
N ALA A 61 9.28 17.27 8.66
CA ALA A 61 9.78 15.93 8.40
C ALA A 61 11.24 15.96 7.95
N SER A 62 12.13 15.27 8.67
CA SER A 62 13.52 15.01 8.25
C SER A 62 13.56 13.74 7.39
N ILE A 63 14.06 13.84 6.15
CA ILE A 63 14.13 12.71 5.22
C ILE A 63 15.29 11.79 5.61
N ARG A 64 15.00 10.51 5.86
CA ARG A 64 15.95 9.40 6.07
C ARG A 64 16.03 8.55 4.82
N SER A 65 16.95 8.85 3.93
CA SER A 65 17.18 8.11 2.67
C SER A 65 18.14 6.94 2.91
N LEU A 66 17.65 5.72 2.84
CA LEU A 66 18.36 4.49 3.23
C LEU A 66 18.28 3.42 2.13
N ALA A 67 19.15 2.41 2.19
CA ALA A 67 18.99 1.21 1.38
C ALA A 67 17.68 0.49 1.76
N GLN A 68 17.05 -0.19 0.79
CA GLN A 68 15.77 -0.86 0.95
C GLN A 68 15.71 -1.76 2.20
N ALA A 69 16.73 -2.59 2.41
CA ALA A 69 16.77 -3.50 3.56
C ALA A 69 16.71 -2.76 4.91
N ASN A 70 17.30 -1.57 4.99
CA ASN A 70 17.31 -0.76 6.21
C ASN A 70 15.95 -0.08 6.44
N VAL A 71 15.24 0.32 5.38
CA VAL A 71 13.87 0.86 5.50
C VAL A 71 12.92 -0.24 5.97
N ILE A 72 13.04 -1.45 5.38
CA ILE A 72 12.24 -2.62 5.79
C ILE A 72 12.51 -2.96 7.26
N ALA A 73 13.77 -3.01 7.67
CA ALA A 73 14.13 -3.29 9.05
C ALA A 73 13.55 -2.24 10.01
N ALA A 74 13.64 -0.95 9.67
CA ALA A 74 13.08 0.13 10.47
C ALA A 74 11.55 0.06 10.59
N GLY A 75 10.83 -0.28 9.51
CA GLY A 75 9.37 -0.46 9.54
C GLY A 75 8.94 -1.63 10.41
N GLY A 76 9.76 -2.68 10.47
CA GLY A 76 9.54 -3.85 11.32
C GLY A 76 9.88 -3.64 12.81
N GLU A 77 10.39 -2.49 13.22
CA GLU A 77 10.67 -2.15 14.60
C GLU A 77 9.72 -1.04 15.07
N LYS A 78 9.00 -1.31 16.16
CA LYS A 78 8.04 -0.35 16.73
C LYS A 78 8.73 0.97 17.11
N ASP A 79 8.09 2.06 16.77
CA ASP A 79 8.52 3.43 17.11
C ASP A 79 9.86 3.87 16.47
N GLN A 80 10.44 3.07 15.54
CA GLN A 80 11.69 3.44 14.88
C GLN A 80 11.48 4.32 13.65
N ALA A 81 10.45 4.06 12.85
CA ALA A 81 10.16 4.80 11.62
C ALA A 81 8.76 5.41 11.68
N PRO A 82 8.62 6.65 12.21
CA PRO A 82 7.32 7.27 12.44
C PRO A 82 6.55 7.53 11.13
N MET A 83 7.24 7.74 10.02
CA MET A 83 6.64 7.82 8.69
C MET A 83 7.49 7.08 7.67
N ILE A 84 6.86 6.33 6.79
CA ILE A 84 7.55 5.59 5.72
C ILE A 84 6.87 5.88 4.39
N TRP A 85 7.67 6.30 3.39
CA TRP A 85 7.27 6.18 2.01
C TRP A 85 7.57 4.76 1.53
N SER A 86 6.52 3.95 1.38
CA SER A 86 6.65 2.52 1.04
C SER A 86 6.70 2.24 -0.47
N GLY A 87 6.78 3.27 -1.31
CA GLY A 87 6.84 3.11 -2.76
C GLY A 87 8.00 2.22 -3.20
N GLY A 88 7.71 1.21 -4.02
CA GLY A 88 8.69 0.20 -4.45
C GLY A 88 8.97 -0.90 -3.43
N MET A 89 8.34 -0.88 -2.25
CA MET A 89 8.42 -1.92 -1.21
C MET A 89 7.02 -2.48 -0.94
N ALA A 90 6.28 -2.80 -2.00
CA ALA A 90 4.89 -3.20 -1.89
C ALA A 90 4.76 -4.67 -1.46
N TRP A 91 3.68 -4.94 -0.72
CA TRP A 91 3.19 -6.30 -0.56
C TRP A 91 2.67 -6.80 -1.91
N ILE A 92 3.14 -7.96 -2.33
CA ILE A 92 2.66 -8.64 -3.54
C ILE A 92 1.72 -9.74 -3.09
N ALA A 93 0.52 -9.80 -3.69
CA ALA A 93 -0.44 -10.83 -3.32
C ALA A 93 0.05 -12.22 -3.76
N ASP A 94 -0.03 -13.20 -2.85
CA ASP A 94 0.20 -14.61 -3.16
C ASP A 94 -1.04 -15.23 -3.84
N PHE A 95 -2.21 -14.69 -3.56
CA PHE A 95 -3.50 -15.09 -4.14
C PHE A 95 -4.49 -13.90 -4.18
N PRO A 96 -5.48 -13.92 -5.09
CA PRO A 96 -6.35 -12.76 -5.35
C PRO A 96 -7.48 -12.61 -4.33
N ASP A 97 -7.12 -12.45 -3.06
CA ASP A 97 -8.07 -12.29 -1.96
C ASP A 97 -7.68 -11.12 -1.04
N PRO A 98 -8.64 -10.33 -0.53
CA PRO A 98 -8.37 -9.23 0.39
C PRO A 98 -7.64 -9.64 1.67
N SER A 99 -7.86 -10.87 2.16
CA SER A 99 -7.19 -11.41 3.36
C SER A 99 -5.68 -11.45 3.21
N ASN A 100 -5.18 -11.65 1.99
CA ASN A 100 -3.74 -11.68 1.71
C ASN A 100 -3.06 -10.31 1.90
N PHE A 101 -3.82 -9.23 1.82
CA PHE A 101 -3.34 -7.89 2.18
C PHE A 101 -3.66 -7.54 3.63
N TYR A 102 -4.89 -7.81 4.08
CA TYR A 102 -5.30 -7.42 5.42
C TYR A 102 -4.41 -8.04 6.51
N GLY A 103 -4.26 -9.36 6.50
CA GLY A 103 -3.52 -10.08 7.54
C GLY A 103 -2.11 -9.55 7.78
N PRO A 104 -1.23 -9.55 6.75
CA PRO A 104 0.17 -9.17 6.92
C PRO A 104 0.41 -7.69 7.16
N ILE A 105 -0.36 -6.79 6.53
CA ILE A 105 0.00 -5.36 6.49
C ILE A 105 -0.95 -4.43 7.23
N LEU A 106 -2.11 -4.93 7.71
CA LEU A 106 -3.13 -4.13 8.40
C LEU A 106 -3.72 -4.83 9.62
N GLY A 107 -3.69 -6.16 9.68
CA GLY A 107 -4.19 -6.93 10.82
C GLY A 107 -3.29 -6.83 12.06
N CYS A 108 -3.86 -7.03 13.24
CA CYS A 108 -3.12 -6.99 14.50
C CYS A 108 -1.97 -8.01 14.56
N ALA A 109 -2.15 -9.18 13.94
CA ALA A 109 -1.12 -10.22 13.89
C ALA A 109 0.13 -9.80 13.09
N GLY A 110 0.00 -8.87 12.15
CA GLY A 110 1.10 -8.32 11.37
C GLY A 110 1.89 -7.22 12.10
N ALA A 111 1.32 -6.63 13.17
CA ALA A 111 1.94 -5.58 13.99
C ALA A 111 2.89 -6.19 15.04
N VAL A 112 3.92 -6.87 14.57
CA VAL A 112 4.92 -7.56 15.41
C VAL A 112 6.32 -7.19 14.92
N LYS A 113 7.32 -7.40 15.79
CA LYS A 113 8.73 -7.17 15.43
C LYS A 113 9.11 -7.99 14.19
N GLY A 114 9.67 -7.31 13.18
CA GLY A 114 9.99 -7.91 11.87
C GLY A 114 8.78 -8.19 10.99
N GLY A 115 7.57 -7.79 11.40
CA GLY A 115 6.35 -7.91 10.62
C GLY A 115 6.24 -6.85 9.51
N TRP A 116 5.21 -6.97 8.69
CA TRP A 116 4.98 -6.10 7.54
C TRP A 116 3.93 -5.01 7.77
N ASN A 117 3.23 -5.05 8.92
CA ASN A 117 2.32 -3.98 9.31
C ASN A 117 3.10 -2.81 9.92
N TRP A 118 3.76 -2.05 9.06
CA TRP A 118 4.64 -0.96 9.46
C TRP A 118 3.92 0.25 10.04
N SER A 119 2.62 0.34 9.89
CA SER A 119 1.81 1.32 10.60
C SER A 119 1.54 0.94 12.05
N TRP A 120 1.85 -0.30 12.44
CA TRP A 120 1.53 -0.87 13.76
C TRP A 120 0.06 -0.75 14.12
N TYR A 121 -0.78 -0.57 13.10
CA TYR A 121 -2.22 -0.49 13.23
C TYR A 121 -2.80 -1.80 13.73
N CYS A 122 -3.71 -1.72 14.71
CA CYS A 122 -4.41 -2.89 15.22
C CYS A 122 -5.81 -2.49 15.67
N ASN A 123 -6.81 -2.99 14.94
CA ASN A 123 -8.21 -2.85 15.27
C ASN A 123 -8.84 -4.24 15.41
N LYS A 124 -9.09 -4.66 16.67
CA LYS A 124 -9.61 -6.00 16.97
C LYS A 124 -11.01 -6.26 16.43
N GLU A 125 -11.82 -5.21 16.25
CA GLU A 125 -13.15 -5.35 15.66
C GLU A 125 -13.03 -5.69 14.18
N LEU A 126 -12.10 -5.05 13.48
CA LEU A 126 -11.82 -5.38 12.07
C LEU A 126 -11.19 -6.76 11.92
N ASP A 127 -10.33 -7.19 12.84
CA ASP A 127 -9.81 -8.57 12.85
C ASP A 127 -10.95 -9.59 13.00
N ALA A 128 -11.93 -9.34 13.87
CA ALA A 128 -13.08 -10.19 14.01
C ALA A 128 -13.97 -10.22 12.74
N MET A 129 -14.14 -9.06 12.09
CA MET A 129 -14.85 -8.96 10.81
C MET A 129 -14.10 -9.71 9.70
N ALA A 130 -12.78 -9.61 9.63
CA ALA A 130 -11.93 -10.33 8.67
C ALA A 130 -12.06 -11.86 8.89
N THR A 131 -11.96 -12.32 10.12
CA THR A 131 -12.16 -13.73 10.48
C THR A 131 -13.56 -14.23 10.04
N LYS A 132 -14.60 -13.41 10.25
CA LYS A 132 -15.95 -13.72 9.79
C LYS A 132 -16.03 -13.80 8.26
N ALA A 133 -15.41 -12.86 7.54
CA ALA A 133 -15.38 -12.87 6.08
C ALA A 133 -14.68 -14.14 5.56
N ASP A 134 -13.55 -14.52 6.16
CA ASP A 134 -12.79 -15.71 5.75
C ASP A 134 -13.51 -17.02 6.08
N SER A 135 -14.37 -17.03 7.09
CA SER A 135 -15.19 -18.20 7.40
C SER A 135 -16.33 -18.47 6.39
N ILE A 136 -16.63 -17.51 5.51
CA ILE A 136 -17.64 -17.66 4.46
C ILE A 136 -17.01 -18.35 3.25
N THR A 137 -17.16 -19.67 3.19
CA THR A 137 -16.63 -20.52 2.11
C THR A 137 -17.68 -20.95 1.09
N ASP A 138 -18.97 -20.73 1.38
CA ASP A 138 -20.09 -21.04 0.50
C ASP A 138 -20.12 -20.08 -0.71
N PRO A 139 -19.98 -20.58 -1.96
CA PRO A 139 -20.04 -19.73 -3.15
C PRO A 139 -21.35 -18.94 -3.28
N ALA A 140 -22.47 -19.46 -2.76
CA ALA A 140 -23.75 -18.74 -2.78
C ALA A 140 -23.76 -17.51 -1.86
N LYS A 141 -22.77 -17.37 -0.97
CA LYS A 141 -22.61 -16.24 -0.04
C LYS A 141 -21.41 -15.35 -0.40
N LEU A 142 -20.89 -15.48 -1.61
CA LEU A 142 -19.74 -14.69 -2.06
C LEU A 142 -19.98 -13.19 -1.91
N ASP A 143 -21.15 -12.69 -2.31
CA ASP A 143 -21.48 -11.27 -2.21
C ASP A 143 -21.46 -10.78 -0.74
N GLN A 144 -21.92 -11.61 0.20
CA GLN A 144 -21.86 -11.31 1.63
C GLN A 144 -20.40 -11.20 2.11
N ARG A 145 -19.54 -12.10 1.67
CA ARG A 145 -18.11 -12.09 1.97
C ARG A 145 -17.45 -10.82 1.41
N LEU A 146 -17.68 -10.52 0.14
CA LEU A 146 -17.12 -9.35 -0.54
C LEU A 146 -17.58 -8.04 0.10
N LYS A 147 -18.84 -7.98 0.53
CA LYS A 147 -19.35 -6.82 1.26
C LYS A 147 -18.62 -6.61 2.59
N LEU A 148 -18.40 -7.66 3.38
CA LEU A 148 -17.63 -7.57 4.62
C LEU A 148 -16.23 -7.02 4.37
N TRP A 149 -15.54 -7.48 3.34
CA TRP A 149 -14.22 -6.96 2.96
C TRP A 149 -14.26 -5.49 2.53
N SER A 150 -15.30 -5.08 1.80
CA SER A 150 -15.52 -3.68 1.45
C SER A 150 -15.72 -2.81 2.69
N ASP A 151 -16.55 -3.27 3.65
CA ASP A 151 -16.81 -2.57 4.91
C ASP A 151 -15.54 -2.44 5.76
N ILE A 152 -14.71 -3.50 5.84
CA ILE A 152 -13.40 -3.47 6.50
C ILE A 152 -12.49 -2.42 5.84
N TYR A 153 -12.40 -2.43 4.50
CA TYR A 153 -11.60 -1.45 3.77
C TYR A 153 -12.03 -0.02 4.07
N MET A 154 -13.34 0.26 4.05
CA MET A 154 -13.86 1.60 4.33
C MET A 154 -13.57 2.04 5.76
N ALA A 155 -13.62 1.12 6.74
CA ALA A 155 -13.28 1.41 8.13
C ALA A 155 -11.78 1.73 8.28
N ILE A 156 -10.89 0.93 7.64
CA ILE A 156 -9.45 1.20 7.63
C ILE A 156 -9.16 2.59 7.04
N MET A 157 -9.81 2.93 5.93
CA MET A 157 -9.60 4.23 5.31
C MET A 157 -10.06 5.39 6.19
N LYS A 158 -11.09 5.18 7.03
CA LYS A 158 -11.54 6.15 8.02
C LYS A 158 -10.54 6.30 9.18
N ASP A 159 -9.95 5.20 9.63
CA ASP A 159 -8.91 5.21 10.68
C ASP A 159 -7.57 5.76 10.16
N ALA A 160 -7.39 5.76 8.83
CA ALA A 160 -6.27 6.35 8.09
C ALA A 160 -4.85 5.93 8.57
N PRO A 161 -4.57 4.63 8.82
CA PRO A 161 -3.22 4.18 9.17
C PRO A 161 -2.25 4.30 8.01
N TRP A 162 -2.76 4.36 6.78
CA TRP A 162 -2.03 4.53 5.53
C TRP A 162 -2.63 5.67 4.72
N VAL A 163 -1.78 6.35 3.95
CA VAL A 163 -2.20 7.36 2.97
C VAL A 163 -2.06 6.76 1.57
N PRO A 164 -3.14 6.37 0.90
CA PRO A 164 -3.10 5.97 -0.51
C PRO A 164 -2.74 7.17 -1.37
N VAL A 165 -1.71 7.04 -2.21
CA VAL A 165 -1.23 8.15 -3.03
C VAL A 165 -1.61 7.97 -4.50
N PHE A 166 -1.31 6.82 -5.10
CA PHE A 166 -1.64 6.51 -6.49
C PHE A 166 -1.64 5.00 -6.76
N ASN A 167 -2.29 4.60 -7.84
CA ASN A 167 -2.15 3.27 -8.43
C ASN A 167 -1.16 3.36 -9.59
N GLU A 168 -0.10 2.57 -9.51
CA GLU A 168 0.93 2.53 -10.54
C GLU A 168 0.42 1.84 -11.81
N LEU A 169 0.72 2.44 -12.96
CA LEU A 169 0.54 1.79 -14.25
C LEU A 169 1.83 1.06 -14.63
N ARG A 170 1.73 -0.23 -14.87
CA ARG A 170 2.85 -1.02 -15.38
C ARG A 170 2.80 -1.09 -16.90
N TYR A 171 3.96 -0.86 -17.52
CA TYR A 171 4.13 -0.94 -18.95
C TYR A 171 5.05 -2.10 -19.28
N THR A 172 4.58 -3.03 -20.13
CA THR A 172 5.41 -4.09 -20.68
C THR A 172 5.75 -3.73 -22.12
N MET A 173 7.03 -3.52 -22.38
CA MET A 173 7.53 -3.29 -23.74
C MET A 173 8.06 -4.59 -24.32
N LYS A 174 7.74 -4.86 -25.58
CA LYS A 174 8.27 -6.00 -26.31
C LYS A 174 8.86 -5.56 -27.65
N SER A 175 9.90 -6.26 -28.08
CA SER A 175 10.43 -6.06 -29.42
C SER A 175 9.50 -6.69 -30.48
N LYS A 176 9.62 -6.27 -31.72
CA LYS A 176 8.90 -6.90 -32.85
C LYS A 176 9.25 -8.38 -33.01
N ARG A 177 10.40 -8.81 -32.49
CA ARG A 177 10.86 -10.21 -32.52
C ARG A 177 10.27 -11.07 -31.41
N THR A 178 9.52 -10.51 -30.49
CA THR A 178 8.91 -11.28 -29.39
C THR A 178 7.59 -11.87 -29.87
N GLY A 179 7.57 -13.19 -30.02
CA GLY A 179 6.37 -13.98 -30.27
C GLY A 179 5.71 -14.47 -28.98
N GLY A 180 4.52 -15.04 -29.12
CA GLY A 180 3.72 -15.46 -27.97
C GLY A 180 2.99 -14.28 -27.32
N ALA A 181 2.12 -13.59 -28.09
CA ALA A 181 1.41 -12.39 -27.63
C ALA A 181 0.61 -12.63 -26.35
N ASP A 182 0.03 -13.82 -26.20
CA ASP A 182 -0.70 -14.24 -24.99
C ASP A 182 0.25 -14.56 -23.83
N ALA A 183 1.53 -14.79 -24.10
CA ALA A 183 2.56 -15.05 -23.11
C ALA A 183 3.01 -13.79 -22.35
N LEU A 184 2.74 -12.61 -22.91
CA LEU A 184 2.94 -11.34 -22.21
C LEU A 184 1.71 -10.92 -21.39
N TYR A 185 0.82 -11.88 -21.10
CA TYR A 185 -0.25 -11.69 -20.15
C TYR A 185 0.33 -11.29 -18.80
N VAL A 186 -0.09 -10.14 -18.33
CA VAL A 186 0.27 -9.66 -16.99
C VAL A 186 -0.72 -10.26 -16.02
N ASP A 187 -0.25 -11.20 -15.20
CA ASP A 187 -1.03 -11.65 -14.05
C ASP A 187 -1.24 -10.45 -13.12
N PRO A 188 -2.50 -10.05 -12.84
CA PRO A 188 -2.76 -8.88 -12.02
C PRO A 188 -2.40 -9.06 -10.55
N VAL A 189 -2.02 -10.27 -10.15
CA VAL A 189 -1.83 -10.64 -8.74
C VAL A 189 -0.37 -10.88 -8.38
N SER A 190 0.36 -11.72 -9.12
CA SER A 190 1.65 -12.22 -8.66
C SER A 190 2.81 -12.06 -9.64
N ILE A 191 2.64 -12.38 -10.89
CA ILE A 191 3.74 -12.43 -11.85
C ILE A 191 3.50 -11.41 -12.97
N PRO A 192 4.43 -10.47 -13.20
CA PRO A 192 4.23 -9.46 -14.23
C PRO A 192 4.21 -10.00 -15.66
N VAL A 193 4.84 -11.15 -15.92
CA VAL A 193 4.88 -11.78 -17.25
C VAL A 193 5.05 -13.30 -17.10
N ASN A 194 4.27 -14.07 -17.85
CA ASN A 194 4.52 -15.50 -18.02
C ASN A 194 5.49 -15.71 -19.20
N TYR A 195 6.67 -16.23 -18.91
CA TYR A 195 7.72 -16.45 -19.91
C TYR A 195 7.68 -17.82 -20.59
N ASP A 196 6.84 -18.76 -20.14
CA ASP A 196 6.82 -20.14 -20.60
C ASP A 196 6.52 -20.27 -22.11
N ASN A 197 5.74 -19.35 -22.65
CA ASN A 197 5.32 -19.33 -24.06
C ASN A 197 5.96 -18.21 -24.87
N VAL A 198 6.97 -17.52 -24.32
CA VAL A 198 7.68 -16.45 -25.05
C VAL A 198 8.76 -17.05 -25.92
N TYR A 199 8.79 -16.66 -27.18
CA TYR A 199 9.83 -17.08 -28.12
C TYR A 199 10.29 -15.90 -28.99
N VAL A 200 11.44 -16.07 -29.62
CA VAL A 200 11.98 -15.08 -30.55
C VAL A 200 11.61 -15.49 -31.98
N THR A 201 11.00 -14.57 -32.71
CA THR A 201 10.73 -14.75 -34.14
C THR A 201 11.86 -14.14 -34.95
N ASP A 202 12.17 -14.76 -36.11
CA ASP A 202 13.02 -14.13 -37.11
C ASP A 202 12.27 -12.93 -37.71
N VAL A 203 12.86 -11.75 -37.58
CA VAL A 203 12.37 -10.59 -38.34
C VAL A 203 12.80 -10.77 -39.77
N GLN A 204 11.88 -11.14 -40.64
CA GLN A 204 12.10 -10.92 -42.07
C GLN A 204 12.06 -9.41 -42.28
N ASN A 205 13.19 -8.86 -42.74
CA ASN A 205 13.36 -7.45 -43.12
C ASN A 205 12.44 -7.09 -44.30
#